data_5d26219ff10b44f4fe593d7028af45a0
#
_entry.id   5d26219ff10b44f4fe593d7028af45a0
#
_cell.length_a   1.000
_cell.length_b   1.000
_cell.length_c   1.000
_cell.angle_alpha   90.00
_cell.angle_beta   90.00
_cell.angle_gamma   90.00
#
_symmetry.space_group_name_H-M   'P 1'
#
loop_
_entity.id
_entity.type
_entity.pdbx_description
1 polymer ?
#
loop_
_entity_poly.entity_id
_entity_poly.type
_entity_poly.pdbx_seq_one_letter_code
_entity_poly.pdbx_strand_id
1 'polypeptide(L)'
;MLPLPEQFNENEWFIILTTICGFILILLLPKRYPHVISILMVLFTVTIAIIMDHLIATPPLDLYDLNDLEKYEITDIVTYLMYSPYALLCVYLFDKFDPKGKYITTYVVFWSLFALGFEWLAVFFNVFKFSGWTFLNSFAFYLLATSIYILFFRFIMKSLKS
;
A
#
# COMPACT_ATOMS: atom_id res chain seq x y z
N MET A 1 -25.31 4.57 -0.63
CA MET A 1 -24.60 3.29 -0.85
C MET A 1 -23.55 3.55 -1.90
N LEU A 2 -22.32 3.06 -1.70
CA LEU A 2 -21.33 3.09 -2.76
C LEU A 2 -21.80 2.21 -3.92
N PRO A 3 -21.66 2.64 -5.18
CA PRO A 3 -22.04 1.83 -6.34
C PRO A 3 -21.15 0.58 -6.42
N LEU A 4 -21.67 -0.44 -7.08
CA LEU A 4 -20.89 -1.60 -7.50
C LEU A 4 -20.14 -1.25 -8.78
N PRO A 5 -19.03 -1.95 -9.11
CA PRO A 5 -18.34 -1.76 -10.39
C PRO A 5 -19.32 -2.02 -11.55
N GLU A 6 -19.16 -1.29 -12.67
CA GLU A 6 -20.02 -1.45 -13.84
C GLU A 6 -19.89 -2.86 -14.44
N GLN A 7 -18.69 -3.40 -14.42
CA GLN A 7 -18.39 -4.76 -14.85
C GLN A 7 -17.38 -5.36 -13.88
N PHE A 8 -17.43 -6.69 -13.72
CA PHE A 8 -16.44 -7.42 -12.94
C PHE A 8 -15.38 -7.98 -13.91
N ASN A 9 -14.27 -7.27 -14.04
CA ASN A 9 -13.25 -7.51 -15.05
C ASN A 9 -11.84 -7.74 -14.46
N GLU A 10 -10.80 -7.39 -15.17
CA GLU A 10 -9.41 -7.70 -14.79
C GLU A 10 -8.90 -6.89 -13.60
N ASN A 11 -9.39 -5.66 -13.37
CA ASN A 11 -9.00 -4.83 -12.23
C ASN A 11 -9.52 -5.44 -10.92
N GLU A 12 -10.79 -5.83 -10.82
CA GLU A 12 -11.35 -6.48 -9.63
C GLU A 12 -10.64 -7.80 -9.33
N TRP A 13 -10.40 -8.62 -10.34
CA TRP A 13 -9.67 -9.87 -10.15
C TRP A 13 -8.25 -9.62 -9.67
N PHE A 14 -7.54 -8.65 -10.23
CA PHE A 14 -6.20 -8.28 -9.78
C PHE A 14 -6.20 -7.85 -8.31
N ILE A 15 -7.12 -6.95 -7.93
CA ILE A 15 -7.23 -6.44 -6.57
C ILE A 15 -7.54 -7.58 -5.59
N ILE A 16 -8.54 -8.41 -5.87
CA ILE A 16 -8.96 -9.50 -4.99
C ILE A 16 -7.85 -10.55 -4.85
N LEU A 17 -7.29 -11.01 -5.96
CA LEU A 17 -6.26 -12.06 -5.94
C LEU A 17 -5.00 -11.58 -5.22
N THR A 18 -4.52 -10.38 -5.52
CA THR A 18 -3.32 -9.84 -4.86
C THR A 18 -3.54 -9.58 -3.39
N THR A 19 -4.74 -9.12 -2.98
CA THR A 19 -5.11 -8.95 -1.57
C THR A 19 -5.10 -10.28 -0.83
N ILE A 20 -5.79 -11.29 -1.37
CA ILE A 20 -5.87 -12.63 -0.77
C ILE A 20 -4.49 -13.27 -0.70
N CYS A 21 -3.74 -13.30 -1.80
CA CYS A 21 -2.39 -13.85 -1.84
C CYS A 21 -1.45 -13.16 -0.86
N GLY A 22 -1.54 -11.83 -0.78
CA GLY A 22 -0.74 -11.03 0.15
C GLY A 22 -1.03 -11.37 1.63
N PHE A 23 -2.32 -11.48 2.01
CA PHE A 23 -2.67 -11.87 3.38
C PHE A 23 -2.32 -13.33 3.68
N ILE A 24 -2.52 -14.26 2.74
CA ILE A 24 -2.07 -15.65 2.91
C ILE A 24 -0.56 -15.69 3.15
N LEU A 25 0.23 -14.96 2.37
CA LEU A 25 1.67 -14.86 2.56
C LEU A 25 2.02 -14.39 3.98
N ILE A 26 1.38 -13.32 4.46
CA ILE A 26 1.62 -12.80 5.83
C ILE A 26 1.24 -13.82 6.90
N LEU A 27 0.12 -14.54 6.73
CA LEU A 27 -0.33 -15.56 7.69
C LEU A 27 0.59 -16.78 7.75
N LEU A 28 1.26 -17.11 6.65
CA LEU A 28 2.23 -18.21 6.58
C LEU A 28 3.59 -17.86 7.19
N LEU A 29 3.87 -16.57 7.38
CA LEU A 29 5.15 -16.15 7.98
C LEU A 29 5.16 -16.39 9.50
N PRO A 30 6.31 -16.79 10.08
CA PRO A 30 6.46 -16.93 11.51
C PRO A 30 6.16 -15.62 12.24
N LYS A 31 5.38 -15.70 13.32
CA LYS A 31 5.01 -14.52 14.11
C LYS A 31 6.25 -13.87 14.74
N ARG A 32 6.46 -12.58 14.51
CA ARG A 32 7.58 -11.80 15.05
C ARG A 32 7.19 -10.76 16.08
N TYR A 33 5.96 -10.25 16.03
CA TYR A 33 5.46 -9.21 16.92
C TYR A 33 3.98 -9.45 17.26
N PRO A 34 3.42 -8.81 18.31
CA PRO A 34 2.01 -8.94 18.68
C PRO A 34 1.05 -8.56 17.56
N HIS A 35 -0.10 -9.21 17.47
CA HIS A 35 -1.13 -8.93 16.45
C HIS A 35 -1.61 -7.46 16.46
N VAL A 36 -1.57 -6.82 17.64
CA VAL A 36 -1.89 -5.39 17.78
C VAL A 36 -1.06 -4.51 16.82
N ILE A 37 0.23 -4.84 16.64
CA ILE A 37 1.09 -4.10 15.70
C ILE A 37 0.62 -4.30 14.26
N SER A 38 0.28 -5.53 13.88
CA SER A 38 -0.25 -5.80 12.54
C SER A 38 -1.55 -5.03 12.29
N ILE A 39 -2.46 -5.00 13.26
CA ILE A 39 -3.72 -4.25 13.15
C ILE A 39 -3.45 -2.74 12.98
N LEU A 40 -2.58 -2.17 13.83
CA LEU A 40 -2.20 -0.75 13.73
C LEU A 40 -1.56 -0.43 12.37
N MET A 41 -0.70 -1.31 11.85
CA MET A 41 -0.08 -1.12 10.54
C MET A 41 -1.11 -1.19 9.40
N VAL A 42 -2.08 -2.12 9.46
CA VAL A 42 -3.18 -2.19 8.48
C VAL A 42 -4.01 -0.92 8.51
N LEU A 43 -4.45 -0.49 9.69
CA LEU A 43 -5.23 0.75 9.85
C LEU A 43 -4.46 1.96 9.33
N PHE A 44 -3.17 2.05 9.65
CA PHE A 44 -2.31 3.13 9.17
C PHE A 44 -2.19 3.12 7.64
N THR A 45 -2.00 1.93 7.03
CA THR A 45 -1.93 1.77 5.57
C THR A 45 -3.20 2.26 4.89
N VAL A 46 -4.35 1.74 5.33
CA VAL A 46 -5.66 2.11 4.75
C VAL A 46 -5.91 3.61 4.91
N THR A 47 -5.58 4.18 6.08
CA THR A 47 -5.74 5.63 6.32
C THR A 47 -4.89 6.46 5.36
N ILE A 48 -3.61 6.11 5.18
CA ILE A 48 -2.72 6.82 4.24
C ILE A 48 -3.23 6.68 2.80
N ALA A 49 -3.66 5.47 2.40
CA ALA A 49 -4.18 5.24 1.07
C ALA A 49 -5.42 6.12 0.78
N ILE A 50 -6.39 6.14 1.68
CA ILE A 50 -7.60 6.98 1.56
C ILE A 50 -7.25 8.47 1.50
N ILE A 51 -6.36 8.94 2.39
CA ILE A 51 -5.96 10.36 2.43
C ILE A 51 -5.28 10.75 1.11
N MET A 52 -4.35 9.93 0.64
CA MET A 52 -3.60 10.23 -0.58
C MET A 52 -4.47 10.17 -1.82
N ASP A 53 -5.36 9.19 -1.90
CA ASP A 53 -6.34 9.11 -2.97
C ASP A 53 -7.22 10.35 -2.99
N HIS A 54 -7.80 10.72 -1.86
CA HIS A 54 -8.64 11.91 -1.75
C HIS A 54 -7.90 13.22 -2.09
N LEU A 55 -6.61 13.31 -1.79
CA LEU A 55 -5.81 14.51 -2.09
C LEU A 55 -5.39 14.60 -3.57
N ILE A 56 -5.14 13.47 -4.22
CA ILE A 56 -4.48 13.42 -5.53
C ILE A 56 -5.47 13.08 -6.66
N ALA A 57 -6.42 12.17 -6.39
CA ALA A 57 -7.41 11.71 -7.36
C ALA A 57 -8.71 12.53 -7.37
N THR A 58 -8.77 13.63 -6.62
CA THR A 58 -9.94 14.51 -6.65
C THR A 58 -9.53 15.96 -6.97
N PRO A 59 -10.47 16.80 -7.50
CA PRO A 59 -10.21 18.21 -7.70
C PRO A 59 -9.70 18.91 -6.45
N PRO A 60 -8.72 19.82 -6.54
CA PRO A 60 -8.26 20.45 -7.80
C PRO A 60 -7.12 19.72 -8.53
N LEU A 61 -6.53 18.64 -7.98
CA LEU A 61 -5.39 17.96 -8.59
C LEU A 61 -5.84 16.99 -9.69
N ASP A 62 -6.70 16.04 -9.37
CA ASP A 62 -7.34 15.12 -10.31
C ASP A 62 -6.35 14.43 -11.26
N LEU A 63 -5.30 13.82 -10.67
CA LEU A 63 -4.13 13.36 -11.42
C LEU A 63 -4.20 11.88 -11.83
N TYR A 64 -5.13 11.11 -11.27
CA TYR A 64 -5.42 9.72 -11.67
C TYR A 64 -6.82 9.31 -11.20
N ASP A 65 -7.38 8.29 -11.85
CA ASP A 65 -8.61 7.62 -11.44
C ASP A 65 -8.30 6.21 -10.93
N LEU A 66 -9.13 5.74 -9.99
CA LEU A 66 -9.14 4.37 -9.49
C LEU A 66 -10.27 3.58 -10.14
N ASN A 67 -9.97 2.36 -10.57
CA ASN A 67 -10.94 1.40 -11.08
C ASN A 67 -11.77 1.92 -12.27
N ASP A 68 -13.07 1.60 -12.33
CA ASP A 68 -13.91 1.87 -13.51
C ASP A 68 -14.60 3.22 -13.48
N LEU A 69 -14.95 3.70 -12.30
CA LEU A 69 -15.74 4.92 -12.12
C LEU A 69 -14.87 6.12 -11.73
N GLU A 70 -15.17 7.29 -12.27
CA GLU A 70 -14.61 8.58 -11.78
C GLU A 70 -15.09 8.92 -10.36
N LYS A 71 -16.04 8.17 -9.81
CA LYS A 71 -16.59 8.32 -8.46
C LYS A 71 -16.27 7.10 -7.63
N TYR A 72 -16.17 7.32 -6.30
CA TYR A 72 -15.93 6.23 -5.36
C TYR A 72 -16.91 5.07 -5.53
N GLU A 73 -16.35 3.88 -5.65
CA GLU A 73 -17.06 2.62 -5.70
C GLU A 73 -16.62 1.66 -4.59
N ILE A 74 -17.33 0.54 -4.44
CA ILE A 74 -17.03 -0.42 -3.36
C ILE A 74 -15.66 -1.07 -3.55
N THR A 75 -15.20 -1.21 -4.79
CA THR A 75 -13.90 -1.79 -5.16
C THR A 75 -12.73 -0.94 -4.64
N ASP A 76 -12.88 0.38 -4.53
CA ASP A 76 -11.85 1.27 -3.98
C ASP A 76 -11.49 0.91 -2.54
N ILE A 77 -12.48 0.50 -1.73
CA ILE A 77 -12.24 0.06 -0.35
C ILE A 77 -11.33 -1.17 -0.34
N VAL A 78 -11.58 -2.12 -1.26
CA VAL A 78 -10.75 -3.32 -1.39
C VAL A 78 -9.35 -2.95 -1.91
N THR A 79 -9.26 -1.97 -2.82
CA THR A 79 -7.99 -1.42 -3.32
C THR A 79 -7.17 -0.81 -2.19
N TYR A 80 -7.77 -0.02 -1.30
CA TYR A 80 -7.05 0.51 -0.12
C TYR A 80 -6.56 -0.60 0.80
N LEU A 81 -7.35 -1.67 0.97
CA LEU A 81 -6.94 -2.82 1.78
C LEU A 81 -5.82 -3.64 1.11
N MET A 82 -5.77 -3.68 -0.22
CA MET A 82 -4.78 -4.42 -1.02
C MET A 82 -3.33 -4.03 -0.67
N TYR A 83 -3.07 -2.77 -0.29
CA TYR A 83 -1.72 -2.33 0.10
C TYR A 83 -1.25 -2.90 1.45
N SER A 84 -2.19 -3.26 2.32
CA SER A 84 -1.90 -3.62 3.72
C SER A 84 -0.98 -4.84 3.88
N PRO A 85 -1.17 -5.98 3.19
CA PRO A 85 -0.27 -7.12 3.34
C PRO A 85 1.15 -6.81 2.86
N TYR A 86 1.31 -5.96 1.86
CA TYR A 86 2.64 -5.56 1.36
C TYR A 86 3.34 -4.61 2.33
N ALA A 87 2.60 -3.70 2.96
CA ALA A 87 3.12 -2.85 4.04
C ALA A 87 3.52 -3.68 5.26
N LEU A 88 2.73 -4.70 5.62
CA LEU A 88 3.09 -5.66 6.67
C LEU A 88 4.34 -6.45 6.31
N LEU A 89 4.47 -6.89 5.06
CA LEU A 89 5.66 -7.59 4.57
C LEU A 89 6.90 -6.69 4.64
N CYS A 90 6.75 -5.41 4.29
CA CYS A 90 7.81 -4.42 4.42
C CYS A 90 8.34 -4.36 5.85
N VAL A 91 7.49 -4.11 6.83
CA VAL A 91 7.96 -3.97 8.22
C VAL A 91 8.39 -5.31 8.83
N TYR A 92 7.80 -6.44 8.39
CA TYR A 92 8.22 -7.78 8.78
C TYR A 92 9.65 -8.07 8.35
N LEU A 93 9.98 -7.83 7.09
CA LEU A 93 11.33 -8.04 6.55
C LEU A 93 12.32 -7.03 7.13
N PHE A 94 11.89 -5.78 7.37
CA PHE A 94 12.70 -4.78 8.04
C PHE A 94 13.10 -5.24 9.45
N ASP A 95 12.15 -5.75 10.24
CA ASP A 95 12.42 -6.29 11.56
C ASP A 95 13.28 -7.57 11.51
N LYS A 96 13.07 -8.41 10.49
CA LYS A 96 13.82 -9.65 10.31
C LYS A 96 15.30 -9.40 9.97
N PHE A 97 15.58 -8.45 9.08
CA PHE A 97 16.94 -8.16 8.62
C PHE A 97 17.67 -7.12 9.47
N ASP A 98 16.94 -6.35 10.29
CA ASP A 98 17.47 -5.30 11.19
C ASP A 98 18.53 -4.40 10.51
N PRO A 99 18.22 -3.79 9.34
CA PRO A 99 19.19 -2.97 8.63
C PRO A 99 19.59 -1.76 9.45
N LYS A 100 20.91 -1.42 9.43
CA LYS A 100 21.49 -0.30 10.20
C LYS A 100 22.27 0.65 9.32
N GLY A 101 22.36 1.91 9.75
CA GLY A 101 23.11 2.93 9.02
C GLY A 101 22.67 3.06 7.57
N LYS A 102 23.58 3.03 6.61
CA LYS A 102 23.31 3.16 5.18
C LYS A 102 22.39 2.08 4.60
N TYR A 103 22.32 0.89 5.23
CA TYR A 103 21.46 -0.19 4.76
C TYR A 103 19.95 0.11 4.96
N ILE A 104 19.61 1.05 5.85
CA ILE A 104 18.21 1.52 5.97
C ILE A 104 17.80 2.23 4.67
N THR A 105 18.64 3.13 4.15
CA THR A 105 18.38 3.83 2.88
C THR A 105 18.28 2.85 1.72
N THR A 106 19.21 1.89 1.63
CA THR A 106 19.16 0.83 0.61
C THR A 106 17.85 0.04 0.70
N TYR A 107 17.41 -0.30 1.91
CA TYR A 107 16.14 -1.00 2.13
C TYR A 107 14.94 -0.17 1.66
N VAL A 108 14.89 1.11 2.03
CA VAL A 108 13.81 2.04 1.60
C VAL A 108 13.76 2.14 0.07
N VAL A 109 14.90 2.35 -0.58
CA VAL A 109 14.97 2.43 -2.05
C VAL A 109 14.50 1.12 -2.70
N PHE A 110 15.00 -0.03 -2.22
CA PHE A 110 14.60 -1.34 -2.74
C PHE A 110 13.09 -1.56 -2.62
N TRP A 111 12.51 -1.26 -1.45
CA TRP A 111 11.08 -1.43 -1.22
C TRP A 111 10.23 -0.47 -2.04
N SER A 112 10.71 0.77 -2.24
CA SER A 112 10.04 1.73 -3.12
C SER A 112 10.06 1.31 -4.59
N LEU A 113 11.14 0.70 -5.06
CA LEU A 113 11.20 0.11 -6.41
C LEU A 113 10.27 -1.11 -6.54
N PHE A 114 10.16 -1.93 -5.50
CA PHE A 114 9.19 -3.04 -5.48
C PHE A 114 7.75 -2.51 -5.56
N ALA A 115 7.41 -1.49 -4.76
CA ALA A 115 6.09 -0.85 -4.81
C ALA A 115 5.79 -0.23 -6.18
N LEU A 116 6.78 0.42 -6.80
CA LEU A 116 6.66 0.96 -8.16
C LEU A 116 6.38 -0.13 -9.20
N GLY A 117 7.07 -1.28 -9.10
CA GLY A 117 6.82 -2.43 -9.97
C GLY A 117 5.43 -3.03 -9.77
N PHE A 118 4.94 -3.05 -8.52
CA PHE A 118 3.58 -3.48 -8.22
C PHE A 118 2.52 -2.51 -8.77
N GLU A 119 2.75 -1.19 -8.65
CA GLU A 119 1.88 -0.18 -9.26
C GLU A 119 1.87 -0.27 -10.79
N TRP A 120 3.02 -0.53 -11.42
CA TRP A 120 3.07 -0.77 -12.86
C TRP A 120 2.18 -1.94 -13.28
N LEU A 121 2.15 -3.03 -12.51
CA LEU A 121 1.21 -4.12 -12.73
C LEU A 121 -0.24 -3.68 -12.51
N ALA A 122 -0.52 -2.89 -11.47
CA ALA A 122 -1.86 -2.37 -11.21
C ALA A 122 -2.36 -1.45 -12.34
N VAL A 123 -1.48 -0.62 -12.92
CA VAL A 123 -1.80 0.16 -14.14
C VAL A 123 -2.07 -0.76 -15.34
N PHE A 124 -1.27 -1.81 -15.51
CA PHE A 124 -1.47 -2.79 -16.60
C PHE A 124 -2.83 -3.49 -16.50
N PHE A 125 -3.32 -3.76 -15.30
CA PHE A 125 -4.64 -4.35 -15.03
C PHE A 125 -5.74 -3.28 -14.84
N ASN A 126 -5.55 -2.06 -15.31
CA ASN A 126 -6.54 -0.98 -15.28
C ASN A 126 -7.05 -0.58 -13.88
N VAL A 127 -6.30 -0.90 -12.81
CA VAL A 127 -6.62 -0.42 -11.44
C VAL A 127 -6.35 1.07 -11.30
N PHE A 128 -5.31 1.60 -11.98
CA PHE A 128 -4.99 3.01 -12.04
C PHE A 128 -5.03 3.52 -13.47
N LYS A 129 -5.67 4.66 -13.67
CA LYS A 129 -5.72 5.40 -14.95
C LYS A 129 -5.11 6.78 -14.72
N PHE A 130 -3.89 7.00 -15.19
CA PHE A 130 -3.14 8.24 -14.97
C PHE A 130 -3.63 9.36 -15.90
N SER A 131 -4.06 10.49 -15.31
CA SER A 131 -4.51 11.70 -16.03
C SER A 131 -3.46 12.82 -16.01
N GLY A 132 -2.47 12.72 -15.13
CA GLY A 132 -1.35 13.67 -14.98
C GLY A 132 -0.29 13.15 -14.00
N TRP A 133 -0.58 12.06 -13.30
CA TRP A 133 0.36 11.36 -12.46
C TRP A 133 1.42 10.63 -13.29
N THR A 134 2.60 10.42 -12.71
CA THR A 134 3.70 9.71 -13.38
C THR A 134 4.37 8.73 -12.42
N PHE A 135 5.02 7.70 -12.94
CA PHE A 135 5.82 6.76 -12.14
C PHE A 135 6.95 7.42 -11.34
N LEU A 136 7.44 8.58 -11.79
CA LEU A 136 8.43 9.36 -11.02
C LEU A 136 7.79 9.94 -9.75
N ASN A 137 6.56 10.44 -9.85
CA ASN A 137 5.80 10.92 -8.70
C ASN A 137 5.53 9.78 -7.72
N SER A 138 5.14 8.60 -8.22
CA SER A 138 4.95 7.40 -7.42
C SER A 138 6.22 6.97 -6.71
N PHE A 139 7.36 6.98 -7.38
CA PHE A 139 8.64 6.63 -6.76
C PHE A 139 8.99 7.58 -5.61
N ALA A 140 8.84 8.90 -5.82
CA ALA A 140 9.07 9.89 -4.76
C ALA A 140 8.10 9.67 -3.58
N PHE A 141 6.83 9.39 -3.88
CA PHE A 141 5.82 9.07 -2.87
C PHE A 141 6.19 7.79 -2.09
N TYR A 142 6.59 6.72 -2.76
CA TYR A 142 6.95 5.46 -2.09
C TYR A 142 8.21 5.57 -1.23
N LEU A 143 9.18 6.42 -1.59
CA LEU A 143 10.33 6.72 -0.72
C LEU A 143 9.86 7.34 0.61
N LEU A 144 8.95 8.31 0.53
CA LEU A 144 8.38 8.96 1.70
C LEU A 144 7.52 7.98 2.51
N ALA A 145 6.58 7.30 1.86
CA ALA A 145 5.66 6.36 2.49
C ALA A 145 6.41 5.23 3.21
N THR A 146 7.36 4.56 2.54
CA THR A 146 8.16 3.50 3.14
C THR A 146 8.94 4.00 4.36
N SER A 147 9.51 5.22 4.29
CA SER A 147 10.20 5.82 5.42
C SER A 147 9.26 6.04 6.61
N ILE A 148 8.08 6.60 6.36
CA ILE A 148 7.05 6.83 7.39
C ILE A 148 6.57 5.50 7.99
N TYR A 149 6.35 4.45 7.17
CA TYR A 149 5.99 3.11 7.64
C TYR A 149 7.01 2.53 8.62
N ILE A 150 8.29 2.60 8.28
CA ILE A 150 9.38 2.11 9.14
C ILE A 150 9.46 2.92 10.44
N LEU A 151 9.33 4.24 10.36
CA LEU A 151 9.34 5.10 11.56
C LEU A 151 8.15 4.80 12.46
N PHE A 152 6.95 4.68 11.92
CA PHE A 152 5.74 4.36 12.68
C PHE A 152 5.85 2.97 13.32
N PHE A 153 6.30 1.96 12.58
CA PHE A 153 6.54 0.62 13.10
C PHE A 153 7.52 0.64 14.28
N ARG A 154 8.66 1.34 14.15
CA ARG A 154 9.64 1.47 15.23
C ARG A 154 9.07 2.19 16.45
N PHE A 155 8.25 3.21 16.22
CA PHE A 155 7.59 3.94 17.29
C PHE A 155 6.66 3.04 18.11
N ILE A 156 5.74 2.31 17.46
CA ILE A 156 4.82 1.41 18.18
C ILE A 156 5.55 0.22 18.83
N MET A 157 6.59 -0.32 18.20
CA MET A 157 7.42 -1.38 18.79
C MET A 157 8.11 -0.91 20.08
N LYS A 158 8.59 0.33 20.12
CA LYS A 158 9.21 0.91 21.32
C LYS A 158 8.17 1.15 22.42
N SER A 159 7.01 1.70 22.08
CA SER A 159 5.93 2.00 23.04
C SER A 159 5.34 0.75 23.71
N LEU A 160 5.37 -0.41 23.04
CA LEU A 160 4.88 -1.67 23.62
C LEU A 160 5.93 -2.41 24.48
N LYS A 161 7.20 -1.96 24.45
CA LYS A 161 8.28 -2.54 25.27
C LYS A 161 8.56 -1.71 26.52
N SER A 162 8.01 -0.49 26.63
CA SER A 162 8.09 0.39 27.78
C SER A 162 6.94 0.09 28.77
#